data_19054e7d0efe70eba9d2b0b6aee676a6
#
_entry.id   19054e7d0efe70eba9d2b0b6aee676a6
#
_cell.length_a   1.000
_cell.length_b   1.000
_cell.length_c   1.000
_cell.angle_alpha   90.00
_cell.angle_beta   90.00
_cell.angle_gamma   90.00
#
_symmetry.space_group_name_H-M   'P 1'
#
loop_
_entity.id
_entity.type
_entity.pdbx_description
1 polymer ?
#
loop_
_entity_poly.entity_id
_entity_poly.type
_entity_poly.pdbx_seq_one_letter_code
_entity_poly.pdbx_strand_id
1 'polypeptide(L)'
;MPKPELGEARIITETGLDRRIADIIEPVLVAMDFKLVRVRMMNQNGMTLQIMAERTDGTMTVEDCEAVSMAVSPVLDVEDPVDKAYHLEVSSPGIDRPMVRKSDFSRWQGHIVKCETSILVDNRKRFRGKITDVNQDGFTLERDQVAYGEEPKVVIPFNTLAEA
;
A
#
# COMPACT_ATOMS: atom_id res chain seq x y z
N MET A 1 16.99 9.94 -15.29
CA MET A 1 17.05 9.23 -14.01
C MET A 1 15.67 9.09 -13.44
N PRO A 2 15.26 7.89 -13.05
CA PRO A 2 13.99 7.76 -12.36
C PRO A 2 14.04 8.51 -11.02
N LYS A 3 12.92 9.09 -10.63
CA LYS A 3 12.80 9.72 -9.33
C LYS A 3 12.91 8.64 -8.25
N PRO A 4 13.70 8.85 -7.16
CA PRO A 4 13.88 7.82 -6.14
C PRO A 4 12.56 7.30 -5.56
N GLU A 5 11.58 8.19 -5.35
CA GLU A 5 10.28 7.81 -4.80
C GLU A 5 9.49 6.90 -5.74
N LEU A 6 9.60 7.12 -7.06
CA LEU A 6 8.92 6.30 -8.06
C LEU A 6 9.61 4.95 -8.23
N GLY A 7 10.93 4.91 -8.06
CA GLY A 7 11.71 3.70 -8.18
C GLY A 7 11.70 2.81 -6.94
N GLU A 8 11.17 3.29 -5.82
CA GLU A 8 11.15 2.53 -4.59
C GLU A 8 10.13 1.40 -4.64
N ALA A 9 10.58 0.16 -4.39
CA ALA A 9 9.71 -1.00 -4.38
C ALA A 9 8.80 -0.98 -3.15
N ARG A 10 7.58 -1.50 -3.33
CA ARG A 10 6.68 -1.72 -2.21
C ARG A 10 7.16 -2.90 -1.38
N ILE A 11 7.14 -2.77 -0.05
CA ILE A 11 7.46 -3.85 0.87
C ILE A 11 6.23 -4.69 1.22
N ILE A 12 5.02 -4.15 1.02
CA ILE A 12 3.76 -4.88 1.14
C ILE A 12 3.16 -4.96 -0.25
N THR A 13 2.98 -6.18 -0.75
CA THR A 13 2.48 -6.43 -2.09
C THR A 13 1.33 -7.42 -2.06
N GLU A 14 0.54 -7.39 -3.13
CA GLU A 14 -0.56 -8.32 -3.32
C GLU A 14 -0.08 -9.73 -3.62
N THR A 15 -1.02 -10.67 -3.60
CA THR A 15 -0.80 -12.06 -4.03
C THR A 15 -1.85 -12.44 -5.08
N GLY A 16 -1.63 -13.56 -5.77
CA GLY A 16 -2.61 -14.10 -6.71
C GLY A 16 -2.95 -13.15 -7.86
N LEU A 17 -4.24 -13.04 -8.14
CA LEU A 17 -4.76 -12.19 -9.24
C LEU A 17 -4.43 -10.71 -9.01
N ASP A 18 -4.56 -10.22 -7.79
CA ASP A 18 -4.26 -8.82 -7.47
C ASP A 18 -2.78 -8.51 -7.78
N ARG A 19 -1.88 -9.45 -7.48
CA ARG A 19 -0.46 -9.30 -7.80
C ARG A 19 -0.22 -9.28 -9.29
N ARG A 20 -0.89 -10.15 -10.04
CA ARG A 20 -0.76 -10.18 -11.50
C ARG A 20 -1.21 -8.85 -12.12
N ILE A 21 -2.33 -8.32 -11.63
CA ILE A 21 -2.84 -7.03 -12.11
C ILE A 21 -1.88 -5.90 -11.73
N ALA A 22 -1.36 -5.91 -10.50
CA ALA A 22 -0.38 -4.91 -10.06
C ALA A 22 0.85 -4.91 -10.95
N ASP A 23 1.38 -6.08 -11.29
CA ASP A 23 2.55 -6.20 -12.17
C ASP A 23 2.26 -5.65 -13.58
N ILE A 24 1.03 -5.77 -14.07
CA ILE A 24 0.63 -5.25 -15.37
C ILE A 24 0.55 -3.72 -15.36
N ILE A 25 -0.06 -3.13 -14.33
CA ILE A 25 -0.39 -1.70 -14.33
C ILE A 25 0.69 -0.82 -13.70
N GLU A 26 1.52 -1.35 -12.82
CA GLU A 26 2.54 -0.52 -12.14
C GLU A 26 3.47 0.21 -13.13
N PRO A 27 3.97 -0.44 -14.20
CA PRO A 27 4.78 0.28 -15.18
C PRO A 27 4.05 1.44 -15.85
N VAL A 28 2.74 1.30 -16.08
CA VAL A 28 1.92 2.38 -16.65
C VAL A 28 1.87 3.57 -15.71
N LEU A 29 1.65 3.31 -14.42
CA LEU A 29 1.60 4.36 -13.40
C LEU A 29 2.95 5.06 -13.26
N VAL A 30 4.04 4.32 -13.21
CA VAL A 30 5.39 4.88 -13.10
C VAL A 30 5.69 5.80 -14.29
N ALA A 31 5.31 5.38 -15.50
CA ALA A 31 5.49 6.20 -16.70
C ALA A 31 4.71 7.51 -16.66
N MET A 32 3.64 7.57 -15.86
CA MET A 32 2.82 8.76 -15.67
C MET A 32 3.21 9.59 -14.45
N ASP A 33 4.30 9.22 -13.77
CA ASP A 33 4.75 9.84 -12.51
C ASP A 33 3.81 9.60 -11.33
N PHE A 34 3.14 8.46 -11.31
CA PHE A 34 2.33 8.01 -10.17
C PHE A 34 2.96 6.82 -9.48
N LYS A 35 2.68 6.68 -8.19
CA LYS A 35 3.06 5.51 -7.38
C LYS A 35 1.84 4.64 -7.16
N LEU A 36 2.01 3.33 -7.37
CA LEU A 36 0.97 2.36 -7.02
C LEU A 36 0.98 2.16 -5.51
N VAL A 37 -0.18 2.28 -4.88
CA VAL A 37 -0.35 2.00 -3.46
C VAL A 37 -0.90 0.61 -3.26
N ARG A 38 -2.04 0.28 -3.88
CA ARG A 38 -2.67 -1.03 -3.70
C ARG A 38 -3.59 -1.37 -4.87
N VAL A 39 -3.64 -2.66 -5.20
CA VAL A 39 -4.64 -3.23 -6.12
C VAL A 39 -5.49 -4.22 -5.32
N ARG A 40 -6.79 -4.12 -5.45
CA ARG A 40 -7.71 -5.03 -4.78
C ARG A 40 -8.92 -5.31 -5.65
N MET A 41 -9.20 -6.59 -5.90
CA MET A 41 -10.45 -7.01 -6.50
C MET A 41 -11.47 -7.20 -5.39
N MET A 42 -12.60 -6.49 -5.47
CA MET A 42 -13.67 -6.54 -4.48
C MET A 42 -14.95 -7.04 -5.12
N ASN A 43 -15.75 -7.76 -4.37
CA ASN A 43 -17.04 -8.27 -4.82
C ASN A 43 -18.17 -7.56 -4.05
N GLN A 44 -18.32 -6.26 -4.32
CA GLN A 44 -19.39 -5.43 -3.76
C GLN A 44 -20.24 -4.93 -4.93
N ASN A 45 -21.53 -5.26 -4.93
CA ASN A 45 -22.44 -4.88 -6.03
C ASN A 45 -21.89 -5.26 -7.41
N GLY A 46 -21.35 -6.50 -7.51
CA GLY A 46 -20.58 -6.96 -8.65
C GLY A 46 -19.10 -6.86 -8.39
N MET A 47 -18.27 -7.26 -9.35
CA MET A 47 -16.82 -7.21 -9.20
C MET A 47 -16.31 -5.80 -9.47
N THR A 48 -15.50 -5.29 -8.56
CA THR A 48 -14.84 -3.99 -8.70
C THR A 48 -13.35 -4.16 -8.54
N LEU A 49 -12.59 -3.71 -9.52
CA LEU A 49 -11.13 -3.62 -9.43
C LEU A 49 -10.77 -2.24 -8.92
N GLN A 50 -10.27 -2.17 -7.71
CA GLN A 50 -9.82 -0.92 -7.09
C GLN A 50 -8.32 -0.77 -7.25
N ILE A 51 -7.91 0.37 -7.81
CA ILE A 51 -6.50 0.75 -7.92
C ILE A 51 -6.32 2.01 -7.09
N MET A 52 -5.49 1.92 -6.05
CA MET A 52 -5.07 3.08 -5.27
C MET A 52 -3.72 3.55 -5.76
N ALA A 53 -3.62 4.82 -6.08
CA ALA A 53 -2.40 5.44 -6.57
C ALA A 53 -2.29 6.86 -6.03
N GLU A 54 -1.09 7.43 -6.12
CA GLU A 54 -0.83 8.80 -5.70
C GLU A 54 0.37 9.36 -6.45
N ARG A 55 0.48 10.68 -6.49
CA ARG A 55 1.71 11.34 -6.95
C ARG A 55 2.80 11.19 -5.91
N THR A 56 4.05 11.50 -6.29
CA THR A 56 5.19 11.40 -5.36
C THR A 56 5.01 12.29 -4.12
N ASP A 57 4.25 13.37 -4.23
CA ASP A 57 3.95 14.25 -3.10
C ASP A 57 2.75 13.79 -2.26
N GLY A 58 2.14 12.66 -2.61
CA GLY A 58 1.00 12.08 -1.88
C GLY A 58 -0.35 12.64 -2.28
N THR A 59 -0.42 13.53 -3.27
CA THR A 59 -1.68 14.07 -3.77
C THR A 59 -2.26 13.18 -4.86
N MET A 60 -3.58 13.29 -5.06
CA MET A 60 -4.28 12.60 -6.13
C MET A 60 -5.60 13.32 -6.38
N THR A 61 -5.72 14.01 -7.50
CA THR A 61 -6.94 14.74 -7.86
C THR A 61 -7.92 13.82 -8.58
N VAL A 62 -9.15 14.29 -8.77
CA VAL A 62 -10.16 13.58 -9.58
C VAL A 62 -9.67 13.42 -11.01
N GLU A 63 -9.05 14.46 -11.56
CA GLU A 63 -8.50 14.45 -12.92
C GLU A 63 -7.34 13.44 -13.01
N ASP A 64 -6.54 13.30 -11.96
CA ASP A 64 -5.48 12.29 -11.91
C ASP A 64 -6.07 10.89 -11.94
N CYS A 65 -7.12 10.63 -11.16
CA CYS A 65 -7.81 9.34 -11.16
C CYS A 65 -8.36 9.00 -12.55
N GLU A 66 -8.94 9.97 -13.21
CA GLU A 66 -9.47 9.79 -14.56
C GLU A 66 -8.35 9.49 -15.56
N ALA A 67 -7.24 10.23 -15.50
CA ALA A 67 -6.09 10.00 -16.36
C ALA A 67 -5.51 8.59 -16.19
N VAL A 68 -5.38 8.14 -14.95
CA VAL A 68 -4.89 6.78 -14.65
C VAL A 68 -5.88 5.75 -15.19
N SER A 69 -7.17 5.94 -14.96
CA SER A 69 -8.20 5.02 -15.45
C SER A 69 -8.13 4.87 -16.97
N MET A 70 -7.99 5.99 -17.69
CA MET A 70 -7.89 6.00 -19.15
C MET A 70 -6.60 5.34 -19.66
N ALA A 71 -5.52 5.41 -18.89
CA ALA A 71 -4.25 4.81 -19.28
C ALA A 71 -4.19 3.30 -19.00
N VAL A 72 -4.75 2.84 -17.89
CA VAL A 72 -4.67 1.41 -17.51
C VAL A 72 -5.75 0.56 -18.18
N SER A 73 -6.89 1.15 -18.52
CA SER A 73 -8.02 0.41 -19.08
C SER A 73 -7.67 -0.33 -20.38
N PRO A 74 -7.02 0.31 -21.39
CA PRO A 74 -6.62 -0.41 -22.60
C PRO A 74 -5.59 -1.50 -22.34
N VAL A 75 -4.68 -1.29 -21.40
CA VAL A 75 -3.66 -2.29 -21.05
C VAL A 75 -4.31 -3.51 -20.43
N LEU A 76 -5.27 -3.31 -19.54
CA LEU A 76 -6.04 -4.40 -18.92
C LEU A 76 -6.88 -5.14 -19.96
N ASP A 77 -7.42 -4.45 -20.95
CA ASP A 77 -8.18 -5.08 -22.03
C ASP A 77 -7.29 -6.01 -22.87
N VAL A 78 -6.06 -5.59 -23.17
CA VAL A 78 -5.12 -6.39 -23.98
C VAL A 78 -4.61 -7.60 -23.18
N GLU A 79 -4.19 -7.39 -21.94
CA GLU A 79 -3.64 -8.45 -21.09
C GLU A 79 -4.73 -9.39 -20.55
N ASP A 80 -5.94 -8.89 -20.41
CA ASP A 80 -7.14 -9.66 -20.04
C ASP A 80 -6.92 -10.61 -18.83
N PRO A 81 -6.43 -10.08 -17.69
CA PRO A 81 -6.12 -10.94 -16.54
C PRO A 81 -7.37 -11.43 -15.81
N VAL A 82 -8.50 -10.78 -16.02
CA VAL A 82 -9.77 -11.08 -15.33
C VAL A 82 -10.76 -11.63 -16.33
N ASP A 83 -11.27 -12.85 -16.11
CA ASP A 83 -12.15 -13.55 -17.04
C ASP A 83 -13.64 -13.19 -16.86
N LYS A 84 -13.95 -12.27 -15.94
CA LYS A 84 -15.33 -11.80 -15.68
C LYS A 84 -15.39 -10.28 -15.85
N ALA A 85 -16.61 -9.80 -16.09
CA ALA A 85 -16.84 -8.35 -16.15
C ALA A 85 -16.61 -7.72 -14.76
N TYR A 86 -16.02 -6.53 -14.75
CA TYR A 86 -15.73 -5.79 -13.53
C TYR A 86 -15.82 -4.29 -13.78
N HIS A 87 -16.03 -3.55 -12.70
CA HIS A 87 -15.93 -2.10 -12.72
C HIS A 87 -14.52 -1.69 -12.32
N LEU A 88 -13.96 -0.72 -13.04
CA LEU A 88 -12.64 -0.16 -12.70
C LEU A 88 -12.84 1.08 -11.83
N GLU A 89 -12.24 1.08 -10.65
CA GLU A 89 -12.24 2.22 -9.74
C GLU A 89 -10.80 2.63 -9.45
N VAL A 90 -10.47 3.89 -9.74
CA VAL A 90 -9.17 4.48 -9.40
C VAL A 90 -9.40 5.50 -8.31
N SER A 91 -8.68 5.39 -7.21
CA SER A 91 -8.86 6.26 -6.05
C SER A 91 -7.53 6.65 -5.42
N SER A 92 -7.59 7.69 -4.60
CA SER A 92 -6.47 8.05 -3.71
C SER A 92 -6.50 7.18 -2.46
N PRO A 93 -5.38 7.10 -1.70
CA PRO A 93 -5.34 6.29 -0.48
C PRO A 93 -6.28 6.73 0.63
N GLY A 94 -6.67 8.00 0.69
CA GLY A 94 -7.56 8.50 1.74
C GLY A 94 -6.86 8.69 3.09
N ILE A 95 -7.66 8.87 4.15
CA ILE A 95 -7.16 9.13 5.52
C ILE A 95 -6.53 7.87 6.10
N ASP A 96 -7.18 6.73 5.96
CA ASP A 96 -6.67 5.43 6.43
C ASP A 96 -5.80 4.77 5.36
N ARG A 97 -4.79 5.52 4.92
CA ARG A 97 -3.96 5.09 3.79
C ARG A 97 -3.16 3.84 4.11
N PRO A 98 -3.05 2.89 3.17
CA PRO A 98 -2.11 1.78 3.31
C PRO A 98 -0.66 2.28 3.27
N MET A 99 0.18 1.73 4.15
CA MET A 99 1.61 2.00 4.21
C MET A 99 2.32 0.85 3.51
N VAL A 100 2.84 1.08 2.32
CA VAL A 100 3.33 -0.02 1.47
C VAL A 100 4.81 0.09 1.12
N ARG A 101 5.46 1.23 1.40
CA ARG A 101 6.89 1.45 1.16
C ARG A 101 7.58 1.88 2.44
N LYS A 102 8.89 1.64 2.53
CA LYS A 102 9.67 2.07 3.70
C LYS A 102 9.57 3.58 3.92
N SER A 103 9.59 4.36 2.84
CA SER A 103 9.46 5.81 2.91
C SER A 103 8.14 6.28 3.49
N ASP A 104 7.07 5.48 3.36
CA ASP A 104 5.78 5.81 3.97
C ASP A 104 5.91 5.89 5.49
N PHE A 105 6.65 4.99 6.11
CA PHE A 105 6.83 4.98 7.55
C PHE A 105 7.63 6.19 8.04
N SER A 106 8.65 6.60 7.30
CA SER A 106 9.41 7.82 7.60
C SER A 106 8.55 9.07 7.44
N ARG A 107 7.77 9.13 6.35
CA ARG A 107 6.89 10.26 6.04
C ARG A 107 5.82 10.46 7.10
N TRP A 108 5.27 9.37 7.62
CA TRP A 108 4.18 9.39 8.59
C TRP A 108 4.65 9.14 10.02
N GLN A 109 5.95 9.31 10.27
CA GLN A 109 6.51 9.23 11.61
C GLN A 109 5.78 10.20 12.54
N GLY A 110 5.43 9.75 13.74
CA GLY A 110 4.64 10.52 14.68
C GLY A 110 3.13 10.27 14.60
N HIS A 111 2.68 9.54 13.59
CA HIS A 111 1.26 9.20 13.41
C HIS A 111 0.98 7.79 13.89
N ILE A 112 -0.31 7.52 14.17
CA ILE A 112 -0.76 6.20 14.59
C ILE A 112 -0.92 5.31 13.36
N VAL A 113 -0.39 4.09 13.44
CA VAL A 113 -0.52 3.08 12.40
C VAL A 113 -1.07 1.79 13.01
N LYS A 114 -1.88 1.09 12.23
CA LYS A 114 -2.25 -0.30 12.51
C LYS A 114 -1.47 -1.18 11.55
N CYS A 115 -0.90 -2.26 12.04
CA CYS A 115 -0.18 -3.18 11.17
C CYS A 115 -0.39 -4.62 11.60
N GLU A 116 -0.14 -5.52 10.65
CA GLU A 116 -0.19 -6.96 10.87
C GLU A 116 1.08 -7.57 10.30
N THR A 117 1.67 -8.50 11.07
CA THR A 117 2.86 -9.23 10.65
C THR A 117 2.49 -10.65 10.24
N SER A 118 3.29 -11.24 9.34
CA SER A 118 3.08 -12.62 8.89
C SER A 118 3.56 -13.64 9.91
N ILE A 119 4.47 -13.25 10.80
CA ILE A 119 5.00 -14.08 11.88
C ILE A 119 4.79 -13.37 13.22
N LEU A 120 4.91 -14.11 14.31
CA LEU A 120 4.81 -13.53 15.65
C LEU A 120 6.00 -12.62 15.91
N VAL A 121 5.72 -11.39 16.31
CA VAL A 121 6.69 -10.43 16.81
C VAL A 121 6.25 -10.09 18.23
N ASP A 122 7.11 -10.33 19.20
CA ASP A 122 6.78 -10.11 20.60
C ASP A 122 5.47 -10.81 20.99
N ASN A 123 5.28 -12.06 20.51
CA ASN A 123 4.11 -12.92 20.70
C ASN A 123 2.80 -12.41 20.12
N ARG A 124 2.85 -11.46 19.18
CA ARG A 124 1.66 -10.89 18.54
C ARG A 124 1.88 -10.74 17.05
N LYS A 125 0.77 -10.65 16.29
CA LYS A 125 0.76 -10.36 14.86
C LYS A 125 0.07 -9.05 14.54
N ARG A 126 -0.70 -8.49 15.46
CA ARG A 126 -1.44 -7.24 15.25
C ARG A 126 -0.97 -6.18 16.22
N PHE A 127 -0.71 -4.99 15.68
CA PHE A 127 -0.17 -3.88 16.45
C PHE A 127 -0.89 -2.59 16.07
N ARG A 128 -1.00 -1.71 17.04
CA ARG A 128 -1.48 -0.35 16.84
C ARG A 128 -0.70 0.59 17.74
N GLY A 129 -0.24 1.68 17.18
CA GLY A 129 0.48 2.68 17.95
C GLY A 129 1.12 3.73 17.06
N LYS A 130 1.95 4.55 17.70
CA LYS A 130 2.60 5.68 17.08
C LYS A 130 3.99 5.28 16.57
N ILE A 131 4.31 5.66 15.34
CA ILE A 131 5.65 5.45 14.78
C ILE A 131 6.58 6.46 15.42
N THR A 132 7.57 5.99 16.18
CA THR A 132 8.52 6.86 16.89
C THR A 132 9.89 6.93 16.24
N ASP A 133 10.29 5.87 15.52
CA ASP A 133 11.58 5.80 14.86
C ASP A 133 11.50 4.88 13.65
N VAL A 134 12.30 5.15 12.63
CA VAL A 134 12.34 4.37 11.39
C VAL A 134 13.79 4.21 10.97
N ASN A 135 14.19 2.99 10.60
CA ASN A 135 15.50 2.72 10.03
C ASN A 135 15.36 1.82 8.79
N GLN A 136 16.46 1.35 8.23
CA GLN A 136 16.44 0.51 7.02
C GLN A 136 15.75 -0.84 7.23
N ASP A 137 15.79 -1.38 8.43
CA ASP A 137 15.34 -2.74 8.73
C ASP A 137 13.92 -2.80 9.27
N GLY A 138 13.43 -1.71 9.84
CA GLY A 138 12.12 -1.71 10.46
C GLY A 138 11.75 -0.36 11.06
N PHE A 139 10.73 -0.38 11.89
CA PHE A 139 10.29 0.83 12.60
C PHE A 139 9.94 0.48 14.04
N THR A 140 10.05 1.48 14.91
CA THR A 140 9.66 1.36 16.31
C THR A 140 8.26 1.93 16.47
N LEU A 141 7.41 1.14 17.12
CA LEU A 141 6.02 1.49 17.40
C LEU A 141 5.85 1.65 18.90
N GLU A 142 5.32 2.80 19.34
CA GLU A 142 4.88 2.98 20.71
C GLU A 142 3.41 2.61 20.79
N ARG A 143 3.12 1.46 21.39
CA ARG A 143 1.76 0.92 21.47
C ARG A 143 0.90 1.80 22.36
N ASP A 144 -0.33 2.05 21.93
CA ASP A 144 -1.28 2.86 22.72
C ASP A 144 -1.90 2.05 23.86
N GLN A 145 -1.89 0.72 23.78
CA GLN A 145 -2.36 -0.17 24.84
C GLN A 145 -1.40 -1.36 24.97
N VAL A 146 -0.95 -1.61 26.18
CA VAL A 146 -0.07 -2.75 26.48
C VAL A 146 -0.62 -3.48 27.72
N ALA A 147 -0.39 -4.80 27.76
CA ALA A 147 -0.71 -5.60 28.92
C ALA A 147 0.30 -5.33 30.03
N TYR A 148 -0.07 -5.65 31.26
CA TYR A 148 0.82 -5.52 32.41
C TYR A 148 2.10 -6.32 32.17
N GLY A 149 3.24 -5.67 32.35
CA GLY A 149 4.55 -6.27 32.14
C GLY A 149 5.07 -6.21 30.70
N GLU A 150 4.27 -5.73 29.76
CA GLU A 150 4.73 -5.53 28.38
C GLU A 150 5.42 -4.18 28.21
N GLU A 151 6.44 -4.15 27.35
CA GLU A 151 7.08 -2.89 26.95
C GLU A 151 6.16 -2.13 26.02
N PRO A 152 5.97 -0.81 26.18
CA PRO A 152 5.15 -0.02 25.25
C PRO A 152 5.76 0.07 23.86
N LYS A 153 7.09 0.04 23.73
CA LYS A 153 7.77 0.12 22.44
C LYS A 153 8.09 -1.25 21.90
N VAL A 154 7.86 -1.45 20.62
CA VAL A 154 8.19 -2.67 19.91
C VAL A 154 8.82 -2.30 18.58
N VAL A 155 9.87 -3.04 18.19
CA VAL A 155 10.52 -2.89 16.88
C VAL A 155 9.90 -3.90 15.94
N ILE A 156 9.37 -3.42 14.81
CA ILE A 156 8.73 -4.27 13.80
C ILE A 156 9.61 -4.29 12.57
N PRO A 157 10.23 -5.45 12.26
CA PRO A 157 11.03 -5.57 11.04
C PRO A 157 10.14 -5.47 9.79
N PHE A 158 10.59 -4.73 8.79
CA PHE A 158 9.81 -4.56 7.55
C PHE A 158 9.53 -5.88 6.85
N ASN A 159 10.46 -6.83 6.91
CA ASN A 159 10.29 -8.12 6.25
C ASN A 159 9.21 -9.01 6.88
N THR A 160 8.65 -8.62 8.03
CA THR A 160 7.56 -9.34 8.69
C THR A 160 6.19 -8.78 8.36
N LEU A 161 6.11 -7.59 7.76
CA LEU A 161 4.85 -6.91 7.51
C LEU A 161 4.00 -7.62 6.45
N ALA A 162 2.74 -7.84 6.77
CA ALA A 162 1.71 -8.29 5.84
C ALA A 162 0.76 -7.15 5.47
N GLU A 163 0.43 -6.27 6.42
CA GLU A 163 -0.39 -5.09 6.21
C GLU A 163 0.06 -3.95 7.12
N ALA A 164 -0.19 -2.73 6.68
CA ALA A 164 0.02 -1.56 7.52
C ALA A 164 -0.86 -0.37 7.09
#